data_852aa9ae2761d44f12690d13e6a98d1f
#
_entry.id   852aa9ae2761d44f12690d13e6a98d1f
#
_cell.length_a   1.000
_cell.length_b   1.000
_cell.length_c   1.000
_cell.angle_alpha   90.00
_cell.angle_beta   90.00
_cell.angle_gamma   90.00
#
_symmetry.space_group_name_H-M   'P 1'
#
loop_
_entity.id
_entity.type
_entity.pdbx_description
1 polymer ?
#
loop_
_entity_poly.entity_id
_entity_poly.type
_entity_poly.pdbx_seq_one_letter_code
_entity_poly.pdbx_strand_id
1 'polypeptide(L)'
;MKVIRWGIIGCGDVAEVKSGPAFNRIENSELIGVMRRNRAKVEDFAKRHNVPYWTDNADDLLNHKDINSIYVATPPSTHLRYALKALSLDKNVYLEKPMTLTSVEAEMIGEAVKQSKGKLSVAHYRRKLPAFVKVKELIDANSIGEILVVDIQILQPKKSKIVAQSEENWRLDPKVSGGGLFYDLAPHQIDLMYHYFGAFKSIAGFSTSVTNEMIEDTVNGIIAFNNGVQFRGVWNFNGSEVNNKEECIIYGTNGNINFSFYGECVVLKTKTRNDVLKFSNPKHIQEPMIASVVSYFNGESENPCSVKEGIIVMKALEKLSGRQ
;
A
#
# COMPACT_ATOMS: atom_id res chain seq x y z
N MET A 1 26.15 9.30 -7.11
CA MET A 1 24.79 8.73 -7.10
C MET A 1 24.14 8.96 -8.44
N LYS A 2 23.33 8.01 -8.92
CA LYS A 2 22.58 8.15 -10.18
C LYS A 2 21.25 8.80 -9.88
N VAL A 3 20.87 9.83 -10.62
CA VAL A 3 19.56 10.47 -10.46
C VAL A 3 18.45 9.52 -10.93
N ILE A 4 17.48 9.27 -10.08
CA ILE A 4 16.25 8.54 -10.41
C ILE A 4 15.31 9.50 -11.10
N ARG A 5 15.06 9.27 -12.39
CA ARG A 5 14.19 10.10 -13.24
C ARG A 5 12.87 9.38 -13.51
N TRP A 6 11.83 9.93 -12.93
CA TRP A 6 10.52 9.30 -12.85
C TRP A 6 9.59 9.68 -13.99
N GLY A 7 8.85 8.67 -14.44
CA GLY A 7 7.62 8.83 -15.18
C GLY A 7 6.44 8.31 -14.35
N ILE A 8 5.34 9.07 -14.23
CA ILE A 8 4.11 8.63 -13.56
C ILE A 8 3.11 8.16 -14.60
N ILE A 9 2.68 6.90 -14.53
CA ILE A 9 1.52 6.38 -15.26
C ILE A 9 0.32 6.42 -14.33
N GLY A 10 -0.67 7.29 -14.63
CA GLY A 10 -1.84 7.48 -13.79
C GLY A 10 -1.71 8.66 -12.82
N CYS A 11 -1.41 9.88 -13.31
CA CYS A 11 -1.39 11.09 -12.49
C CYS A 11 -2.82 11.54 -12.12
N GLY A 12 -3.51 10.71 -11.31
CA GLY A 12 -4.82 10.97 -10.73
C GLY A 12 -4.70 11.41 -9.26
N ASP A 13 -5.79 11.23 -8.49
CA ASP A 13 -5.93 11.72 -7.11
C ASP A 13 -4.81 11.23 -6.17
N VAL A 14 -4.34 9.99 -6.34
CA VAL A 14 -3.24 9.45 -5.53
C VAL A 14 -1.94 10.20 -5.82
N ALA A 15 -1.62 10.40 -7.09
CA ALA A 15 -0.44 11.17 -7.49
C ALA A 15 -0.57 12.64 -7.11
N GLU A 16 -1.76 13.23 -7.23
CA GLU A 16 -2.02 14.65 -6.88
C GLU A 16 -1.70 14.95 -5.41
N VAL A 17 -2.24 14.13 -4.50
CA VAL A 17 -2.24 14.44 -3.07
C VAL A 17 -1.12 13.72 -2.33
N LYS A 18 -0.85 12.45 -2.68
CA LYS A 18 -0.04 11.56 -1.83
C LYS A 18 1.41 11.43 -2.26
N SER A 19 1.72 11.54 -3.56
CA SER A 19 3.03 11.11 -4.07
C SER A 19 3.67 12.03 -5.10
N GLY A 20 2.94 12.57 -6.09
CA GLY A 20 3.51 13.26 -7.24
C GLY A 20 4.50 14.39 -6.88
N PRO A 21 4.13 15.36 -6.06
CA PRO A 21 5.05 16.43 -5.68
C PRO A 21 6.23 15.98 -4.81
N ALA A 22 6.15 14.79 -4.17
CA ALA A 22 7.22 14.27 -3.33
C ALA A 22 8.47 13.87 -4.14
N PHE A 23 8.30 13.41 -5.38
CA PHE A 23 9.44 12.96 -6.20
C PHE A 23 10.50 14.04 -6.41
N ASN A 24 10.11 15.31 -6.54
CA ASN A 24 11.05 16.43 -6.71
C ASN A 24 11.59 16.99 -5.38
N ARG A 25 11.16 16.46 -4.23
CA ARG A 25 11.63 16.90 -2.91
C ARG A 25 12.71 16.01 -2.33
N ILE A 26 12.92 14.86 -2.96
CA ILE A 26 13.86 13.83 -2.50
C ILE A 26 15.16 14.01 -3.26
N GLU A 27 16.27 13.95 -2.54
CA GLU A 27 17.60 14.03 -3.12
C GLU A 27 17.82 12.93 -4.17
N ASN A 28 18.48 13.25 -5.28
CA ASN A 28 18.69 12.35 -6.41
C ASN A 28 17.43 11.78 -7.05
N SER A 29 16.32 12.54 -7.03
CA SER A 29 15.03 12.16 -7.58
C SER A 29 14.39 13.32 -8.34
N GLU A 30 13.93 13.07 -9.58
CA GLU A 30 13.35 14.07 -10.46
C GLU A 30 12.12 13.50 -11.18
N LEU A 31 11.01 14.23 -11.16
CA LEU A 31 9.82 13.91 -11.95
C LEU A 31 9.94 14.51 -13.35
N ILE A 32 10.21 13.65 -14.33
CA ILE A 32 10.43 14.06 -15.73
C ILE A 32 9.14 14.05 -16.53
N GLY A 33 8.27 13.09 -16.30
CA GLY A 33 7.07 12.95 -17.14
C GLY A 33 5.86 12.39 -16.42
N VAL A 34 4.68 12.73 -16.93
CA VAL A 34 3.39 12.22 -16.43
C VAL A 34 2.48 11.78 -17.55
N MET A 35 1.70 10.76 -17.27
CA MET A 35 0.71 10.22 -18.21
C MET A 35 -0.66 10.05 -17.56
N ARG A 36 -1.69 10.48 -18.28
CA ARG A 36 -3.10 10.20 -17.99
C ARG A 36 -3.89 10.19 -19.29
N ARG A 37 -4.80 9.21 -19.47
CA ARG A 37 -5.62 9.06 -20.70
C ARG A 37 -6.45 10.30 -21.06
N ASN A 38 -6.82 11.11 -20.08
CA ASN A 38 -7.49 12.37 -20.31
C ASN A 38 -6.45 13.48 -20.54
N ARG A 39 -6.32 13.90 -21.81
CA ARG A 39 -5.33 14.87 -22.27
C ARG A 39 -5.38 16.19 -21.50
N ALA A 40 -6.58 16.77 -21.33
CA ALA A 40 -6.73 18.04 -20.62
C ALA A 40 -6.28 17.94 -19.15
N LYS A 41 -6.59 16.81 -18.47
CA LYS A 41 -6.22 16.60 -17.07
C LYS A 41 -4.72 16.34 -16.89
N VAL A 42 -4.04 15.67 -17.83
CA VAL A 42 -2.59 15.46 -17.72
C VAL A 42 -1.83 16.75 -18.00
N GLU A 43 -2.27 17.55 -18.95
CA GLU A 43 -1.68 18.85 -19.26
C GLU A 43 -1.80 19.80 -18.07
N ASP A 44 -2.98 19.89 -17.46
CA ASP A 44 -3.22 20.67 -16.23
C ASP A 44 -2.32 20.22 -15.08
N PHE A 45 -2.22 18.90 -14.84
CA PHE A 45 -1.35 18.36 -13.82
C PHE A 45 0.13 18.75 -14.07
N ALA A 46 0.61 18.56 -15.30
CA ALA A 46 1.99 18.87 -15.67
C ALA A 46 2.30 20.37 -15.46
N LYS A 47 1.38 21.25 -15.86
CA LYS A 47 1.51 22.71 -15.69
C LYS A 47 1.57 23.10 -14.21
N ARG A 48 0.64 22.59 -13.38
CA ARG A 48 0.58 22.93 -11.94
C ARG A 48 1.78 22.43 -11.14
N HIS A 49 2.36 21.29 -11.54
CA HIS A 49 3.48 20.66 -10.86
C HIS A 49 4.82 20.87 -11.57
N ASN A 50 4.88 21.72 -12.62
CA ASN A 50 6.07 22.02 -13.39
C ASN A 50 6.77 20.75 -13.93
N VAL A 51 5.98 19.77 -14.42
CA VAL A 51 6.52 18.56 -15.03
C VAL A 51 6.84 18.83 -16.50
N PRO A 52 8.09 18.61 -16.95
CA PRO A 52 8.51 19.03 -18.28
C PRO A 52 7.88 18.24 -19.44
N TYR A 53 7.50 16.97 -19.19
CA TYR A 53 6.92 16.11 -20.22
C TYR A 53 5.57 15.55 -19.76
N TRP A 54 4.59 15.57 -20.67
CA TRP A 54 3.32 14.91 -20.44
C TRP A 54 2.78 14.27 -21.72
N THR A 55 1.99 13.22 -21.56
CA THR A 55 1.38 12.47 -22.67
C THR A 55 0.08 11.80 -22.22
N ASP A 56 -0.81 11.53 -23.17
CA ASP A 56 -2.00 10.70 -22.95
C ASP A 56 -1.78 9.21 -23.37
N ASN A 57 -0.58 8.89 -23.84
CA ASN A 57 -0.17 7.56 -24.25
C ASN A 57 0.94 7.00 -23.32
N ALA A 58 0.68 5.86 -22.69
CA ALA A 58 1.65 5.24 -21.78
C ALA A 58 2.91 4.76 -22.49
N ASP A 59 2.83 4.37 -23.77
CA ASP A 59 3.98 3.88 -24.51
C ASP A 59 4.98 4.99 -24.81
N ASP A 60 4.51 6.21 -25.03
CA ASP A 60 5.38 7.36 -25.22
C ASP A 60 6.16 7.68 -23.95
N LEU A 61 5.49 7.61 -22.79
CA LEU A 61 6.15 7.80 -21.49
C LEU A 61 7.17 6.68 -21.21
N LEU A 62 6.78 5.42 -21.45
CA LEU A 62 7.63 4.25 -21.22
C LEU A 62 8.89 4.26 -22.10
N ASN A 63 8.79 4.75 -23.33
CA ASN A 63 9.92 4.83 -24.26
C ASN A 63 10.72 6.14 -24.15
N HIS A 64 10.33 7.05 -23.25
CA HIS A 64 11.07 8.30 -23.08
C HIS A 64 12.49 8.03 -22.56
N LYS A 65 13.49 8.52 -23.30
CA LYS A 65 14.91 8.20 -23.07
C LYS A 65 15.49 8.67 -21.73
N ASP A 66 14.95 9.77 -21.21
CA ASP A 66 15.45 10.37 -19.97
C ASP A 66 14.75 9.79 -18.72
N ILE A 67 13.67 8.99 -18.88
CA ILE A 67 12.98 8.34 -17.78
C ILE A 67 13.61 6.95 -17.56
N ASN A 68 14.10 6.70 -16.34
CA ASN A 68 14.69 5.42 -15.96
C ASN A 68 13.85 4.65 -14.92
N SER A 69 12.83 5.26 -14.37
CA SER A 69 11.96 4.68 -13.34
C SER A 69 10.51 5.08 -13.57
N ILE A 70 9.60 4.13 -13.35
CA ILE A 70 8.16 4.31 -13.55
C ILE A 70 7.42 4.14 -12.23
N TYR A 71 6.60 5.12 -11.90
CA TYR A 71 5.59 4.97 -10.86
C TYR A 71 4.26 4.63 -11.51
N VAL A 72 3.73 3.44 -11.19
CA VAL A 72 2.41 2.99 -11.67
C VAL A 72 1.38 3.28 -10.60
N ALA A 73 0.53 4.28 -10.85
CA ALA A 73 -0.48 4.79 -9.91
C ALA A 73 -1.90 4.75 -10.51
N THR A 74 -2.13 3.86 -11.42
CA THR A 74 -3.43 3.58 -12.03
C THR A 74 -4.29 2.69 -11.13
N PRO A 75 -5.56 2.41 -11.46
CA PRO A 75 -6.31 1.34 -10.82
C PRO A 75 -5.66 -0.04 -11.02
N PRO A 76 -5.86 -0.98 -10.07
CA PRO A 76 -5.18 -2.29 -10.03
C PRO A 76 -5.30 -3.11 -11.32
N SER A 77 -6.42 -3.02 -12.04
CA SER A 77 -6.65 -3.74 -13.31
C SER A 77 -5.62 -3.48 -14.42
N THR A 78 -4.81 -2.45 -14.28
CA THR A 78 -3.78 -2.12 -15.28
C THR A 78 -2.35 -2.26 -14.75
N HIS A 79 -2.19 -2.61 -13.47
CA HIS A 79 -0.89 -2.72 -12.81
C HIS A 79 0.01 -3.76 -13.48
N LEU A 80 -0.51 -4.98 -13.72
CA LEU A 80 0.23 -6.03 -14.39
C LEU A 80 0.80 -5.55 -15.73
N ARG A 81 -0.06 -5.01 -16.60
CA ARG A 81 0.33 -4.56 -17.93
C ARG A 81 1.46 -3.55 -17.89
N TYR A 82 1.33 -2.51 -17.08
CA TYR A 82 2.32 -1.43 -17.05
C TYR A 82 3.62 -1.85 -16.34
N ALA A 83 3.52 -2.66 -15.29
CA ALA A 83 4.70 -3.19 -14.61
C ALA A 83 5.52 -4.10 -15.54
N LEU A 84 4.88 -5.06 -16.24
CA LEU A 84 5.55 -5.94 -17.19
C LEU A 84 6.24 -5.14 -18.32
N LYS A 85 5.54 -4.13 -18.84
CA LYS A 85 6.09 -3.33 -19.94
C LYS A 85 7.28 -2.47 -19.48
N ALA A 86 7.21 -1.86 -18.31
CA ALA A 86 8.34 -1.10 -17.74
C ALA A 86 9.56 -2.00 -17.49
N LEU A 87 9.33 -3.18 -16.89
CA LEU A 87 10.39 -4.16 -16.62
C LEU A 87 11.03 -4.70 -17.91
N SER A 88 10.25 -4.94 -18.98
CA SER A 88 10.79 -5.36 -20.27
C SER A 88 11.71 -4.31 -20.93
N LEU A 89 11.61 -3.07 -20.50
CA LEU A 89 12.47 -1.94 -20.90
C LEU A 89 13.59 -1.66 -19.88
N ASP A 90 13.85 -2.60 -18.98
CA ASP A 90 14.85 -2.49 -17.89
C ASP A 90 14.67 -1.25 -17.00
N LYS A 91 13.46 -0.68 -16.92
CA LYS A 91 13.15 0.45 -16.03
C LYS A 91 12.81 -0.03 -14.62
N ASN A 92 13.21 0.74 -13.61
CA ASN A 92 12.74 0.50 -12.26
C ASN A 92 11.23 0.79 -12.15
N VAL A 93 10.56 0.09 -11.24
CA VAL A 93 9.11 0.21 -11.04
C VAL A 93 8.79 0.44 -9.56
N TYR A 94 8.08 1.52 -9.27
CA TYR A 94 7.35 1.72 -8.03
C TYR A 94 5.87 1.48 -8.31
N LEU A 95 5.27 0.46 -7.68
CA LEU A 95 3.95 -0.05 -8.05
C LEU A 95 2.95 0.16 -6.93
N GLU A 96 1.84 0.85 -7.20
CA GLU A 96 0.76 1.03 -6.22
C GLU A 96 0.17 -0.29 -5.72
N LYS A 97 -0.34 -0.20 -4.52
CA LYS A 97 -1.12 -1.26 -3.87
C LYS A 97 -2.63 -1.15 -4.23
N PRO A 98 -3.40 -2.25 -4.20
CA PRO A 98 -2.93 -3.63 -4.19
C PRO A 98 -2.07 -3.89 -5.43
N MET A 99 -1.08 -4.79 -5.29
CA MET A 99 -0.09 -5.01 -6.33
C MET A 99 -0.70 -5.37 -7.69
N THR A 100 -1.79 -6.14 -7.67
CA THR A 100 -2.53 -6.63 -8.84
C THR A 100 -3.99 -6.93 -8.47
N LEU A 101 -4.78 -7.47 -9.40
CA LEU A 101 -6.13 -7.98 -9.11
C LEU A 101 -6.08 -9.34 -8.39
N THR A 102 -5.10 -10.18 -8.73
CA THR A 102 -4.96 -11.56 -8.20
C THR A 102 -3.52 -11.85 -7.80
N SER A 103 -3.33 -12.86 -6.94
CA SER A 103 -1.99 -13.33 -6.58
C SER A 103 -1.24 -13.96 -7.76
N VAL A 104 -1.96 -14.55 -8.71
CA VAL A 104 -1.38 -15.10 -9.94
C VAL A 104 -0.74 -14.00 -10.79
N GLU A 105 -1.44 -12.88 -10.98
CA GLU A 105 -0.88 -11.70 -11.66
C GLU A 105 0.35 -11.15 -10.92
N ALA A 106 0.33 -11.15 -9.58
CA ALA A 106 1.49 -10.72 -8.79
C ALA A 106 2.69 -11.65 -8.99
N GLU A 107 2.48 -12.96 -9.09
CA GLU A 107 3.53 -13.93 -9.42
C GLU A 107 4.12 -13.69 -10.83
N MET A 108 3.30 -13.34 -11.82
CA MET A 108 3.78 -12.98 -13.16
C MET A 108 4.74 -11.76 -13.10
N ILE A 109 4.42 -10.75 -12.31
CA ILE A 109 5.34 -9.63 -12.08
C ILE A 109 6.62 -10.12 -11.37
N GLY A 110 6.50 -11.03 -10.40
CA GLY A 110 7.64 -11.63 -9.71
C GLY A 110 8.62 -12.31 -10.67
N GLU A 111 8.12 -13.06 -11.65
CA GLU A 111 8.96 -13.69 -12.68
C GLU A 111 9.61 -12.64 -13.62
N ALA A 112 8.86 -11.60 -14.00
CA ALA A 112 9.40 -10.53 -14.84
C ALA A 112 10.54 -9.75 -14.15
N VAL A 113 10.45 -9.51 -12.84
CA VAL A 113 11.53 -8.87 -12.07
C VAL A 113 12.82 -9.68 -12.12
N LYS A 114 12.76 -11.02 -12.08
CA LYS A 114 13.94 -11.88 -12.14
C LYS A 114 14.66 -11.80 -13.50
N GLN A 115 13.93 -11.47 -14.56
CA GLN A 115 14.44 -11.38 -15.94
C GLN A 115 14.87 -9.98 -16.33
N SER A 116 14.50 -8.96 -15.57
CA SER A 116 14.80 -7.55 -15.83
C SER A 116 16.04 -7.07 -15.06
N LYS A 117 16.76 -6.10 -15.62
CA LYS A 117 17.75 -5.32 -14.87
C LYS A 117 17.09 -4.23 -14.01
N GLY A 118 15.84 -3.91 -14.28
CA GLY A 118 15.04 -2.99 -13.49
C GLY A 118 14.65 -3.60 -12.13
N LYS A 119 14.57 -2.77 -11.12
CA LYS A 119 14.15 -3.14 -9.77
C LYS A 119 12.67 -2.82 -9.58
N LEU A 120 11.98 -3.52 -8.66
CA LEU A 120 10.61 -3.19 -8.31
C LEU A 120 10.43 -3.10 -6.80
N SER A 121 9.67 -2.08 -6.36
CA SER A 121 9.17 -1.95 -4.98
C SER A 121 7.67 -1.69 -4.98
N VAL A 122 6.94 -2.29 -4.03
CA VAL A 122 5.48 -2.12 -3.89
C VAL A 122 5.19 -0.96 -2.93
N ALA A 123 4.17 -0.14 -3.23
CA ALA A 123 3.85 1.09 -2.52
C ALA A 123 3.09 0.87 -1.19
N HIS A 124 3.60 -0.01 -0.33
CA HIS A 124 3.11 -0.17 1.03
C HIS A 124 3.72 0.91 1.96
N TYR A 125 3.42 2.16 1.67
CA TYR A 125 4.07 3.34 2.23
C TYR A 125 3.92 3.51 3.75
N ARG A 126 2.91 2.87 4.37
CA ARG A 126 2.70 2.95 5.82
C ARG A 126 3.88 2.42 6.62
N ARG A 127 4.67 1.47 6.08
CA ARG A 127 5.90 0.98 6.71
C ARG A 127 6.89 2.08 7.10
N LYS A 128 6.83 3.24 6.43
CA LYS A 128 7.76 4.37 6.64
C LYS A 128 7.11 5.58 7.29
N LEU A 129 5.83 5.53 7.64
CA LEU A 129 5.18 6.61 8.38
C LEU A 129 5.56 6.56 9.86
N PRO A 130 5.75 7.73 10.50
CA PRO A 130 6.31 7.82 11.86
C PRO A 130 5.60 6.95 12.90
N ALA A 131 4.26 6.94 12.89
CA ALA A 131 3.49 6.13 13.85
C ALA A 131 3.77 4.63 13.70
N PHE A 132 3.83 4.11 12.46
CA PHE A 132 4.05 2.69 12.21
C PHE A 132 5.51 2.26 12.41
N VAL A 133 6.47 3.16 12.13
CA VAL A 133 7.87 2.97 12.52
C VAL A 133 7.98 2.84 14.04
N LYS A 134 7.28 3.73 14.78
CA LYS A 134 7.26 3.66 16.25
C LYS A 134 6.64 2.38 16.79
N VAL A 135 5.56 1.88 16.18
CA VAL A 135 4.98 0.57 16.55
C VAL A 135 6.03 -0.54 16.39
N LYS A 136 6.76 -0.56 15.26
CA LYS A 136 7.83 -1.55 15.03
C LYS A 136 8.94 -1.44 16.09
N GLU A 137 9.41 -0.23 16.40
CA GLU A 137 10.41 -0.01 17.45
C GLU A 137 9.94 -0.51 18.83
N LEU A 138 8.67 -0.29 19.20
CA LEU A 138 8.11 -0.77 20.46
C LEU A 138 8.03 -2.30 20.52
N ILE A 139 7.70 -2.95 19.40
CA ILE A 139 7.70 -4.41 19.26
C ILE A 139 9.14 -4.94 19.39
N ASP A 140 10.08 -4.39 18.63
CA ASP A 140 11.48 -4.83 18.62
C ASP A 140 12.18 -4.61 19.96
N ALA A 141 11.79 -3.54 20.69
CA ALA A 141 12.25 -3.26 22.03
C ALA A 141 11.57 -4.11 23.12
N ASN A 142 10.69 -5.07 22.73
CA ASN A 142 9.94 -5.91 23.67
C ASN A 142 9.15 -5.11 24.74
N SER A 143 8.63 -3.92 24.36
CA SER A 143 8.03 -2.96 25.29
C SER A 143 6.77 -3.48 25.99
N ILE A 144 6.09 -4.47 25.41
CA ILE A 144 4.88 -5.11 25.96
C ILE A 144 5.08 -6.60 26.25
N GLY A 145 6.34 -7.07 26.30
CA GLY A 145 6.67 -8.48 26.45
C GLY A 145 6.40 -9.31 25.20
N GLU A 146 6.30 -10.64 25.35
CA GLU A 146 5.97 -11.52 24.23
C GLU A 146 4.63 -11.18 23.63
N ILE A 147 4.59 -11.06 22.31
CA ILE A 147 3.34 -10.75 21.57
C ILE A 147 2.49 -12.02 21.52
N LEU A 148 1.24 -11.90 21.95
CA LEU A 148 0.29 -13.01 22.02
C LEU A 148 -0.70 -12.98 20.86
N VAL A 149 -1.39 -11.84 20.70
CA VAL A 149 -2.45 -11.71 19.72
C VAL A 149 -2.56 -10.28 19.20
N VAL A 150 -2.96 -10.15 17.95
CA VAL A 150 -3.31 -8.88 17.31
C VAL A 150 -4.78 -8.89 16.92
N ASP A 151 -5.48 -7.80 17.21
CA ASP A 151 -6.88 -7.59 16.88
C ASP A 151 -7.04 -6.35 16.01
N ILE A 152 -7.66 -6.50 14.83
CA ILE A 152 -8.00 -5.40 13.93
C ILE A 152 -9.50 -5.31 13.75
N GLN A 153 -10.05 -4.12 13.91
CA GLN A 153 -11.45 -3.83 13.66
C GLN A 153 -11.59 -2.61 12.75
N ILE A 154 -12.08 -2.84 11.53
CA ILE A 154 -12.37 -1.80 10.53
C ILE A 154 -13.86 -1.88 10.23
N LEU A 155 -14.67 -1.19 11.01
CA LEU A 155 -16.11 -1.11 10.86
C LEU A 155 -16.45 0.27 10.31
N GLN A 156 -16.88 0.34 9.06
CA GLN A 156 -17.06 1.59 8.34
C GLN A 156 -18.47 1.71 7.78
N PRO A 157 -19.03 2.92 7.76
CA PRO A 157 -20.27 3.16 7.05
C PRO A 157 -20.04 3.05 5.53
N LYS A 158 -21.09 2.87 4.78
CA LYS A 158 -21.07 2.76 3.31
C LYS A 158 -20.38 3.96 2.63
N LYS A 159 -20.48 5.16 3.22
CA LYS A 159 -19.77 6.38 2.80
C LYS A 159 -18.69 6.72 3.82
N SER A 160 -17.61 5.97 3.81
CA SER A 160 -16.52 6.16 4.77
C SER A 160 -15.58 7.30 4.39
N LYS A 161 -15.14 8.06 5.40
CA LYS A 161 -14.14 9.14 5.24
C LYS A 161 -12.71 8.61 5.00
N ILE A 162 -12.43 7.34 5.34
CA ILE A 162 -11.11 6.74 5.10
C ILE A 162 -10.92 6.26 3.66
N VAL A 163 -12.01 6.20 2.88
CA VAL A 163 -11.99 5.87 1.46
C VAL A 163 -11.78 7.15 0.65
N ALA A 164 -10.74 7.18 -0.16
CA ALA A 164 -10.49 8.31 -1.05
C ALA A 164 -11.65 8.44 -2.05
N GLN A 165 -12.24 9.64 -2.10
CA GLN A 165 -13.28 9.96 -3.09
C GLN A 165 -12.63 10.07 -4.47
N SER A 166 -13.25 9.51 -5.48
CA SER A 166 -12.85 9.65 -6.89
C SER A 166 -14.07 9.93 -7.75
N GLU A 167 -13.89 10.61 -8.87
CA GLU A 167 -14.98 10.93 -9.82
C GLU A 167 -15.70 9.66 -10.29
N GLU A 168 -14.92 8.58 -10.53
CA GLU A 168 -15.43 7.25 -10.87
C GLU A 168 -15.29 6.35 -9.64
N ASN A 169 -16.37 5.68 -9.25
CA ASN A 169 -16.34 4.77 -8.09
C ASN A 169 -15.75 3.39 -8.46
N TRP A 170 -14.60 3.41 -9.14
CA TRP A 170 -13.92 2.21 -9.64
C TRP A 170 -13.60 1.18 -8.53
N ARG A 171 -13.54 1.64 -7.28
CA ARG A 171 -13.28 0.78 -6.11
C ARG A 171 -14.40 -0.23 -5.87
N LEU A 172 -15.62 0.08 -6.32
CA LEU A 172 -16.78 -0.82 -6.23
C LEU A 172 -16.99 -1.63 -7.53
N ASP A 173 -16.11 -1.50 -8.52
CA ASP A 173 -16.08 -2.39 -9.68
C ASP A 173 -15.02 -3.47 -9.46
N PRO A 174 -15.41 -4.74 -9.22
CA PRO A 174 -14.47 -5.82 -8.94
C PRO A 174 -13.52 -6.12 -10.11
N LYS A 175 -13.91 -5.80 -11.35
CA LYS A 175 -13.05 -5.94 -12.53
C LYS A 175 -11.91 -4.91 -12.56
N VAL A 176 -12.06 -3.82 -11.81
CA VAL A 176 -11.10 -2.72 -11.75
C VAL A 176 -10.31 -2.74 -10.45
N SER A 177 -10.99 -3.00 -9.33
CA SER A 177 -10.41 -2.98 -7.99
C SER A 177 -9.87 -4.32 -7.50
N GLY A 178 -10.38 -5.43 -8.03
CA GLY A 178 -10.09 -6.79 -7.57
C GLY A 178 -11.08 -7.34 -6.54
N GLY A 179 -11.81 -6.51 -5.77
CA GLY A 179 -12.72 -6.99 -4.74
C GLY A 179 -13.22 -5.92 -3.77
N GLY A 180 -13.52 -4.73 -4.28
CA GLY A 180 -14.15 -3.68 -3.48
C GLY A 180 -13.23 -3.06 -2.42
N LEU A 181 -13.85 -2.52 -1.35
CA LEU A 181 -13.14 -1.76 -0.32
C LEU A 181 -12.20 -2.61 0.53
N PHE A 182 -12.47 -3.91 0.69
CA PHE A 182 -11.56 -4.81 1.36
C PHE A 182 -10.20 -4.85 0.63
N TYR A 183 -10.20 -5.05 -0.69
CA TYR A 183 -8.99 -5.08 -1.51
C TYR A 183 -8.30 -3.71 -1.64
N ASP A 184 -9.01 -2.59 -1.43
CA ASP A 184 -8.38 -1.27 -1.38
C ASP A 184 -7.72 -0.99 -0.01
N LEU A 185 -8.33 -1.37 1.09
CA LEU A 185 -7.92 -0.95 2.44
C LEU A 185 -7.11 -2.01 3.19
N ALA A 186 -7.53 -3.29 3.16
CA ALA A 186 -6.86 -4.36 3.90
C ALA A 186 -5.41 -4.64 3.49
N PRO A 187 -4.95 -4.39 2.24
CA PRO A 187 -3.54 -4.53 1.90
C PRO A 187 -2.60 -3.78 2.84
N HIS A 188 -2.98 -2.59 3.31
CA HIS A 188 -2.19 -1.81 4.25
C HIS A 188 -2.06 -2.47 5.62
N GLN A 189 -3.14 -3.08 6.12
CA GLN A 189 -3.14 -3.75 7.42
C GLN A 189 -2.35 -5.05 7.35
N ILE A 190 -2.62 -5.88 6.35
CA ILE A 190 -1.98 -7.19 6.18
C ILE A 190 -0.48 -7.03 5.90
N ASP A 191 -0.09 -6.03 5.11
CA ASP A 191 1.30 -5.70 4.87
C ASP A 191 2.05 -5.33 6.15
N LEU A 192 1.46 -4.46 6.99
CA LEU A 192 2.06 -4.10 8.27
C LEU A 192 2.17 -5.31 9.22
N MET A 193 1.18 -6.20 9.24
CA MET A 193 1.24 -7.41 10.04
C MET A 193 2.39 -8.33 9.58
N TYR A 194 2.56 -8.49 8.27
CA TYR A 194 3.71 -9.23 7.74
C TYR A 194 5.04 -8.55 8.09
N HIS A 195 5.10 -7.22 7.96
CA HIS A 195 6.29 -6.44 8.30
C HIS A 195 6.66 -6.51 9.79
N TYR A 196 5.67 -6.59 10.68
CA TYR A 196 5.91 -6.66 12.12
C TYR A 196 6.24 -8.06 12.61
N PHE A 197 5.54 -9.08 12.13
CA PHE A 197 5.56 -10.42 12.71
C PHE A 197 6.17 -11.48 11.78
N GLY A 198 6.47 -11.14 10.53
CA GLY A 198 7.09 -12.04 9.57
C GLY A 198 6.12 -13.01 8.91
N ALA A 199 6.60 -14.21 8.58
CA ALA A 199 5.90 -15.14 7.70
C ALA A 199 4.63 -15.73 8.31
N PHE A 200 3.58 -15.78 7.49
CA PHE A 200 2.31 -16.44 7.81
C PHE A 200 2.47 -17.96 7.77
N LYS A 201 2.03 -18.64 8.83
CA LYS A 201 1.97 -20.12 8.93
C LYS A 201 0.68 -20.65 8.34
N SER A 202 -0.45 -20.02 8.69
CA SER A 202 -1.77 -20.38 8.18
C SER A 202 -2.68 -19.15 8.15
N ILE A 203 -3.62 -19.15 7.21
CA ILE A 203 -4.60 -18.08 7.00
C ILE A 203 -5.94 -18.75 6.73
N ALA A 204 -6.99 -18.27 7.38
CA ALA A 204 -8.38 -18.63 7.11
C ALA A 204 -9.28 -17.42 7.26
N GLY A 205 -10.34 -17.39 6.47
CA GLY A 205 -11.33 -16.33 6.56
C GLY A 205 -12.58 -16.65 5.73
N PHE A 206 -13.59 -15.81 5.92
CA PHE A 206 -14.82 -15.82 5.13
C PHE A 206 -15.26 -14.40 4.89
N SER A 207 -15.95 -14.24 3.77
CA SER A 207 -16.58 -12.99 3.40
C SER A 207 -18.07 -13.17 3.14
N THR A 208 -18.79 -12.09 3.27
CA THR A 208 -20.18 -11.98 2.82
C THR A 208 -20.35 -10.70 2.03
N SER A 209 -21.28 -10.75 1.08
CA SER A 209 -21.72 -9.60 0.32
C SER A 209 -23.23 -9.45 0.45
N VAL A 210 -23.69 -8.24 0.72
CA VAL A 210 -25.11 -7.90 0.79
C VAL A 210 -25.56 -7.18 -0.49
N THR A 211 -24.65 -6.47 -1.14
CA THR A 211 -24.99 -5.56 -2.24
C THR A 211 -24.59 -6.08 -3.61
N ASN A 212 -23.55 -6.89 -3.69
CA ASN A 212 -23.02 -7.46 -4.94
C ASN A 212 -22.14 -8.66 -4.60
N GLU A 213 -22.48 -9.84 -5.08
CA GLU A 213 -21.77 -11.10 -4.81
C GLU A 213 -20.27 -11.09 -5.14
N MET A 214 -19.82 -10.14 -5.95
CA MET A 214 -18.41 -9.99 -6.34
C MET A 214 -17.65 -8.97 -5.47
N ILE A 215 -18.28 -8.34 -4.49
CA ILE A 215 -17.69 -7.33 -3.60
C ILE A 215 -17.90 -7.77 -2.16
N GLU A 216 -16.82 -7.93 -1.42
CA GLU A 216 -16.89 -8.28 -0.01
C GLU A 216 -17.27 -7.05 0.83
N ASP A 217 -18.47 -7.06 1.40
CA ASP A 217 -18.95 -6.04 2.34
C ASP A 217 -18.44 -6.31 3.76
N THR A 218 -18.31 -7.60 4.11
CA THR A 218 -17.80 -8.05 5.40
C THR A 218 -16.78 -9.16 5.20
N VAL A 219 -15.62 -9.02 5.81
CA VAL A 219 -14.58 -10.06 5.87
C VAL A 219 -14.20 -10.30 7.33
N ASN A 220 -14.16 -11.57 7.74
CA ASN A 220 -13.61 -12.01 9.01
C ASN A 220 -12.45 -12.97 8.74
N GLY A 221 -11.30 -12.74 9.37
CA GLY A 221 -10.15 -13.56 9.11
C GLY A 221 -9.23 -13.75 10.31
N ILE A 222 -8.50 -14.86 10.28
CA ILE A 222 -7.47 -15.20 11.25
C ILE A 222 -6.18 -15.57 10.55
N ILE A 223 -5.05 -15.23 11.17
CA ILE A 223 -3.71 -15.60 10.70
C ILE A 223 -2.91 -16.12 11.89
N ALA A 224 -2.25 -17.26 11.73
CA ALA A 224 -1.20 -17.69 12.62
C ALA A 224 0.15 -17.39 11.98
N PHE A 225 1.07 -16.79 12.73
CA PHE A 225 2.44 -16.51 12.29
C PHE A 225 3.40 -17.64 12.70
N ASN A 226 4.53 -17.76 12.00
CA ASN A 226 5.54 -18.77 12.33
C ASN A 226 6.16 -18.59 13.72
N ASN A 227 6.19 -17.38 14.24
CA ASN A 227 6.68 -17.04 15.58
C ASN A 227 5.65 -17.25 16.71
N GLY A 228 4.49 -17.83 16.39
CA GLY A 228 3.43 -18.13 17.37
C GLY A 228 2.40 -17.03 17.60
N VAL A 229 2.64 -15.80 17.12
CA VAL A 229 1.65 -14.71 17.18
C VAL A 229 0.37 -15.11 16.45
N GLN A 230 -0.78 -14.78 17.01
CA GLN A 230 -2.08 -14.97 16.39
C GLN A 230 -2.70 -13.62 16.03
N PHE A 231 -3.41 -13.58 14.94
CA PHE A 231 -4.11 -12.40 14.45
C PHE A 231 -5.57 -12.73 14.17
N ARG A 232 -6.44 -11.79 14.48
CA ARG A 232 -7.81 -11.76 13.96
C ARG A 232 -8.13 -10.37 13.39
N GLY A 233 -8.91 -10.35 12.33
CA GLY A 233 -9.36 -9.11 11.71
C GLY A 233 -10.81 -9.17 11.29
N VAL A 234 -11.51 -8.06 11.50
CA VAL A 234 -12.87 -7.84 11.01
C VAL A 234 -12.88 -6.57 10.17
N TRP A 235 -13.36 -6.69 8.95
CA TRP A 235 -13.60 -5.58 8.03
C TRP A 235 -15.08 -5.59 7.64
N ASN A 236 -15.75 -4.46 7.83
CA ASN A 236 -17.12 -4.26 7.36
C ASN A 236 -17.24 -2.85 6.78
N PHE A 237 -17.82 -2.76 5.59
CA PHE A 237 -17.94 -1.50 4.83
C PHE A 237 -19.40 -1.14 4.52
N ASN A 238 -20.34 -1.72 5.27
CA ASN A 238 -21.77 -1.49 5.11
C ASN A 238 -22.46 -1.25 6.46
N GLY A 239 -21.68 -0.83 7.47
CA GLY A 239 -22.16 -0.58 8.82
C GLY A 239 -22.89 0.75 8.98
N SER A 240 -23.47 0.94 10.16
CA SER A 240 -24.01 2.24 10.59
C SER A 240 -22.88 3.16 11.08
N GLU A 241 -23.06 4.47 10.93
CA GLU A 241 -22.11 5.48 11.44
C GLU A 241 -21.88 5.37 12.95
N VAL A 242 -22.87 4.91 13.71
CA VAL A 242 -22.74 4.71 15.17
C VAL A 242 -21.76 3.61 15.53
N ASN A 243 -21.51 2.68 14.61
CA ASN A 243 -20.57 1.58 14.78
C ASN A 243 -19.19 1.86 14.14
N ASN A 244 -18.96 3.10 13.68
CA ASN A 244 -17.71 3.47 13.04
C ASN A 244 -16.53 3.20 13.98
N LYS A 245 -15.64 2.28 13.56
CA LYS A 245 -14.46 1.90 14.31
C LYS A 245 -13.29 1.63 13.36
N GLU A 246 -12.12 2.06 13.76
CA GLU A 246 -10.88 1.80 13.06
C GLU A 246 -9.77 1.70 14.12
N GLU A 247 -9.38 0.47 14.43
CA GLU A 247 -8.50 0.19 15.55
C GLU A 247 -7.63 -1.04 15.27
N CYS A 248 -6.39 -0.98 15.73
CA CYS A 248 -5.50 -2.13 15.86
C CYS A 248 -4.94 -2.20 17.26
N ILE A 249 -5.06 -3.35 17.91
CA ILE A 249 -4.48 -3.59 19.24
C ILE A 249 -3.55 -4.79 19.16
N ILE A 250 -2.30 -4.59 19.57
CA ILE A 250 -1.30 -5.63 19.73
C ILE A 250 -1.19 -5.95 21.23
N TYR A 251 -1.53 -7.16 21.63
CA TYR A 251 -1.50 -7.61 23.02
C TYR A 251 -0.23 -8.43 23.27
N GLY A 252 0.48 -8.08 24.32
CA GLY A 252 1.63 -8.81 24.82
C GLY A 252 1.45 -9.20 26.29
N THR A 253 2.40 -9.95 26.82
CA THR A 253 2.37 -10.45 28.21
C THR A 253 2.44 -9.34 29.26
N ASN A 254 3.00 -8.18 28.92
CA ASN A 254 3.20 -7.06 29.84
C ASN A 254 2.37 -5.81 29.51
N GLY A 255 1.54 -5.85 28.46
CA GLY A 255 0.75 -4.70 28.06
C GLY A 255 0.20 -4.78 26.65
N ASN A 256 -0.15 -3.63 26.10
CA ASN A 256 -0.63 -3.56 24.72
C ASN A 256 -0.18 -2.27 24.02
N ILE A 257 -0.17 -2.31 22.69
CA ILE A 257 0.01 -1.17 21.80
C ILE A 257 -1.30 -1.01 21.04
N ASN A 258 -1.93 0.17 21.13
CA ASN A 258 -3.16 0.50 20.39
C ASN A 258 -2.86 1.64 19.42
N PHE A 259 -3.33 1.51 18.18
CA PHE A 259 -3.19 2.54 17.15
C PHE A 259 -4.27 2.44 16.08
N SER A 260 -4.43 3.52 15.33
CA SER A 260 -5.28 3.63 14.14
C SER A 260 -4.40 3.57 12.89
N PHE A 261 -4.88 2.91 11.82
CA PHE A 261 -4.16 2.94 10.53
C PHE A 261 -4.28 4.29 9.81
N TYR A 262 -5.25 5.12 10.20
CA TYR A 262 -5.53 6.42 9.59
C TYR A 262 -5.34 7.58 10.56
N GLY A 263 -4.98 7.27 11.81
CA GLY A 263 -4.69 8.25 12.85
C GLY A 263 -3.19 8.55 12.97
N GLU A 264 -2.88 9.44 13.90
CA GLU A 264 -1.53 9.93 14.16
C GLU A 264 -1.10 9.68 15.62
N CYS A 265 -1.74 8.73 16.29
CA CYS A 265 -1.45 8.40 17.69
C CYS A 265 -1.15 6.91 17.86
N VAL A 266 -0.19 6.63 18.73
CA VAL A 266 0.11 5.28 19.23
C VAL A 266 0.00 5.33 20.75
N VAL A 267 -0.78 4.44 21.35
CA VAL A 267 -0.93 4.32 22.81
C VAL A 267 -0.20 3.07 23.28
N LEU A 268 0.81 3.25 24.12
CA LEU A 268 1.49 2.17 24.83
C LEU A 268 0.94 2.07 26.25
N LYS A 269 0.35 0.93 26.59
CA LYS A 269 -0.22 0.68 27.91
C LYS A 269 0.40 -0.55 28.54
N THR A 270 0.98 -0.37 29.72
CA THR A 270 1.52 -1.45 30.56
C THR A 270 1.00 -1.27 32.00
N LYS A 271 1.42 -2.12 32.93
CA LYS A 271 1.06 -1.94 34.36
C LYS A 271 1.54 -0.62 34.94
N THR A 272 2.64 -0.06 34.43
CA THR A 272 3.30 1.13 34.98
C THR A 272 3.31 2.33 34.04
N ARG A 273 2.87 2.18 32.80
CA ARG A 273 2.91 3.23 31.76
C ARG A 273 1.59 3.30 31.00
N ASN A 274 1.21 4.52 30.65
CA ASN A 274 0.08 4.80 29.75
C ASN A 274 0.47 6.00 28.87
N ASP A 275 1.31 5.75 27.89
CA ASP A 275 1.90 6.78 27.04
C ASP A 275 1.06 6.97 25.78
N VAL A 276 0.70 8.20 25.48
CA VAL A 276 0.06 8.60 24.22
C VAL A 276 1.11 9.34 23.38
N LEU A 277 1.59 8.65 22.35
CA LEU A 277 2.59 9.17 21.42
C LEU A 277 1.88 9.75 20.21
N LYS A 278 2.09 11.05 19.95
CA LYS A 278 1.50 11.75 18.80
C LYS A 278 2.53 11.95 17.70
N PHE A 279 2.10 11.82 16.48
CA PHE A 279 2.94 11.95 15.29
C PHE A 279 2.25 12.89 14.30
N SER A 280 3.03 13.48 13.43
CA SER A 280 2.51 14.23 12.27
C SER A 280 2.97 13.55 11.00
N ASN A 281 2.04 13.25 10.12
CA ASN A 281 2.37 12.71 8.81
C ASN A 281 2.96 13.82 7.91
N PRO A 282 3.86 13.49 6.99
CA PRO A 282 4.34 14.45 6.00
C PRO A 282 3.18 14.90 5.09
N LYS A 283 3.31 16.10 4.53
CA LYS A 283 2.32 16.66 3.60
C LYS A 283 2.00 15.71 2.44
N HIS A 284 3.02 15.08 1.89
CA HIS A 284 2.88 14.00 0.91
C HIS A 284 3.18 12.69 1.61
N ILE A 285 2.14 11.98 1.96
CA ILE A 285 2.19 10.83 2.86
C ILE A 285 3.12 9.70 2.38
N GLN A 286 3.40 9.62 1.08
CA GLN A 286 4.32 8.64 0.51
C GLN A 286 5.79 9.09 0.50
N GLU A 287 6.10 10.35 0.83
CA GLU A 287 7.45 10.92 0.75
C GLU A 287 8.53 10.05 1.45
N PRO A 288 8.35 9.54 2.69
CA PRO A 288 9.34 8.71 3.34
C PRO A 288 9.57 7.35 2.64
N MET A 289 8.50 6.79 2.07
CA MET A 289 8.62 5.54 1.31
C MET A 289 9.32 5.76 -0.02
N ILE A 290 9.00 6.84 -0.74
CA ILE A 290 9.65 7.18 -2.00
C ILE A 290 11.14 7.43 -1.76
N ALA A 291 11.55 8.11 -0.69
CA ALA A 291 12.94 8.29 -0.33
C ALA A 291 13.67 6.93 -0.15
N SER A 292 13.03 5.99 0.55
CA SER A 292 13.57 4.63 0.72
C SER A 292 13.66 3.87 -0.61
N VAL A 293 12.70 4.07 -1.53
CA VAL A 293 12.71 3.47 -2.87
C VAL A 293 13.81 4.05 -3.74
N VAL A 294 14.05 5.35 -3.68
CA VAL A 294 15.17 6.02 -4.38
C VAL A 294 16.51 5.45 -3.92
N SER A 295 16.72 5.33 -2.62
CA SER A 295 17.93 4.72 -2.05
C SER A 295 18.10 3.26 -2.49
N TYR A 296 17.03 2.47 -2.48
CA TYR A 296 17.05 1.09 -2.99
C TYR A 296 17.38 1.01 -4.49
N PHE A 297 16.80 1.86 -5.33
CA PHE A 297 17.07 1.85 -6.77
C PHE A 297 18.52 2.23 -7.06
N ASN A 298 19.11 3.10 -6.27
CA ASN A 298 20.52 3.45 -6.32
C ASN A 298 21.46 2.35 -5.76
N GLY A 299 20.91 1.30 -5.10
CA GLY A 299 21.69 0.21 -4.52
C GLY A 299 22.32 0.54 -3.17
N GLU A 300 21.81 1.55 -2.46
CA GLU A 300 22.29 2.05 -1.18
C GLU A 300 21.58 1.41 0.02
N SER A 301 20.41 0.81 -0.21
CA SER A 301 19.61 0.15 0.80
C SER A 301 18.92 -1.11 0.28
N GLU A 302 18.38 -1.90 1.19
CA GLU A 302 17.48 -3.00 0.85
C GLU A 302 16.15 -2.50 0.32
N ASN A 303 15.41 -3.39 -0.37
CA ASN A 303 14.07 -3.08 -0.87
C ASN A 303 13.10 -2.80 0.28
N PRO A 304 12.49 -1.62 0.38
CA PRO A 304 11.57 -1.31 1.49
C PRO A 304 10.28 -2.13 1.46
N CYS A 305 9.85 -2.61 0.30
CA CYS A 305 8.78 -3.60 0.13
C CYS A 305 8.96 -4.36 -1.18
N SER A 306 9.43 -5.59 -1.08
CA SER A 306 9.76 -6.43 -2.23
C SER A 306 8.51 -6.99 -2.93
N VAL A 307 8.69 -7.40 -4.19
CA VAL A 307 7.69 -8.17 -4.95
C VAL A 307 7.23 -9.42 -4.19
N LYS A 308 8.17 -10.14 -3.54
CA LYS A 308 7.85 -11.33 -2.74
C LYS A 308 6.85 -11.00 -1.63
N GLU A 309 7.05 -9.90 -0.93
CA GLU A 309 6.14 -9.45 0.13
C GLU A 309 4.79 -9.03 -0.45
N GLY A 310 4.78 -8.31 -1.59
CA GLY A 310 3.56 -7.98 -2.31
C GLY A 310 2.74 -9.22 -2.72
N ILE A 311 3.39 -10.27 -3.22
CA ILE A 311 2.75 -11.56 -3.55
C ILE A 311 2.15 -12.20 -2.28
N ILE A 312 2.87 -12.20 -1.17
CA ILE A 312 2.39 -12.76 0.10
C ILE A 312 1.14 -12.01 0.58
N VAL A 313 1.12 -10.69 0.46
CA VAL A 313 -0.06 -9.87 0.81
C VAL A 313 -1.24 -10.22 -0.08
N MET A 314 -1.04 -10.33 -1.41
CA MET A 314 -2.13 -10.71 -2.34
C MET A 314 -2.72 -12.07 -2.01
N LYS A 315 -1.88 -13.09 -1.77
CA LYS A 315 -2.32 -14.44 -1.35
C LYS A 315 -3.07 -14.41 -0.02
N ALA A 316 -2.65 -13.55 0.89
CA ALA A 316 -3.33 -13.39 2.17
C ALA A 316 -4.73 -12.78 2.02
N LEU A 317 -4.88 -11.77 1.16
CA LEU A 317 -6.19 -11.16 0.88
C LEU A 317 -7.17 -12.17 0.29
N GLU A 318 -6.73 -12.98 -0.69
CA GLU A 318 -7.56 -14.03 -1.29
C GLU A 318 -8.03 -15.05 -0.25
N LYS A 319 -7.12 -15.56 0.61
CA LYS A 319 -7.47 -16.51 1.66
C LYS A 319 -8.38 -15.92 2.73
N LEU A 320 -8.16 -14.66 3.13
CA LEU A 320 -9.01 -13.97 4.12
C LEU A 320 -10.42 -13.74 3.59
N SER A 321 -10.56 -13.43 2.30
CA SER A 321 -11.87 -13.26 1.66
C SER A 321 -12.55 -14.58 1.24
N GLY A 322 -11.91 -15.73 1.48
CA GLY A 322 -12.43 -17.04 1.09
C GLY A 322 -12.35 -17.33 -0.40
N ARG A 323 -11.59 -16.55 -1.18
CA ARG A 323 -11.27 -16.85 -2.58
C ARG A 323 -10.14 -17.88 -2.63
N GLN A 324 -10.36 -18.96 -3.37
CA GLN A 324 -9.39 -20.04 -3.56
C GLN A 324 -8.54 -19.80 -4.81
#